data_a65f1244579067338107c3d5064056d6
#
_entry.id   a65f1244579067338107c3d5064056d6
#
_cell.length_a   1.000
_cell.length_b   1.000
_cell.length_c   1.000
_cell.angle_alpha   90.00
_cell.angle_beta   90.00
_cell.angle_gamma   90.00
#
_symmetry.space_group_name_H-M   'P 1'
#
loop_
_entity.id
_entity.type
_entity.pdbx_description
1 polymer ?
#
loop_
_entity_poly.entity_id
_entity_poly.type
_entity_poly.pdbx_seq_one_letter_code
_entity_poly.pdbx_strand_id
1 'polypeptide(L)'
;MTVAKTEVFLVREGYRFVQKGYIELNGMPDCRLQKQDYYTKKFYDIYLFDNQAQMLLAMEDIEYAKWLDPEGVPSYVKDTISRIS
;
A
#
# COMPACT_ATOMS: atom_id res chain seq x y z
N MET A 1 -1.07 7.53 -26.65
CA MET A 1 -0.73 6.82 -25.41
C MET A 1 -1.75 7.15 -24.34
N THR A 2 -2.31 6.12 -23.75
CA THR A 2 -3.33 6.31 -22.72
C THR A 2 -2.66 6.63 -21.39
N VAL A 3 -3.00 7.75 -20.78
CA VAL A 3 -2.51 8.06 -19.44
C VAL A 3 -3.23 7.14 -18.45
N ALA A 4 -2.46 6.42 -17.65
CA ALA A 4 -3.02 5.54 -16.65
C ALA A 4 -3.77 6.34 -15.60
N LYS A 5 -5.06 6.05 -15.46
CA LYS A 5 -5.92 6.72 -14.50
C LYS A 5 -5.79 6.06 -13.13
N THR A 6 -5.56 6.86 -12.10
CA THR A 6 -5.51 6.35 -10.74
C THR A 6 -6.93 6.04 -10.25
N GLU A 7 -7.15 4.81 -9.82
CA GLU A 7 -8.39 4.40 -9.17
C GLU A 7 -8.16 4.28 -7.68
N VAL A 8 -9.06 4.87 -6.89
CA VAL A 8 -9.03 4.75 -5.43
C VAL A 8 -10.06 3.71 -5.02
N PHE A 9 -9.60 2.60 -4.44
CA PHE A 9 -10.50 1.53 -4.00
C PHE A 9 -11.03 1.75 -2.60
N LEU A 10 -10.22 2.33 -1.72
CA LEU A 10 -10.60 2.50 -0.33
C LEU A 10 -9.74 3.56 0.33
N VAL A 11 -10.35 4.37 1.21
CA VAL A 11 -9.64 5.26 2.12
C VAL A 11 -10.02 4.84 3.53
N ARG A 12 -9.05 4.48 4.35
CA ARG A 12 -9.30 3.97 5.70
C ARG A 12 -8.15 4.33 6.64
N GLU A 13 -8.47 4.97 7.75
CA GLU A 13 -7.53 5.33 8.81
C GLU A 13 -6.27 6.06 8.31
N GLY A 14 -6.43 6.99 7.36
CA GLY A 14 -5.32 7.75 6.81
C GLY A 14 -4.56 7.04 5.70
N TYR A 15 -4.91 5.80 5.38
CA TYR A 15 -4.35 5.05 4.26
C TYR A 15 -5.29 5.10 3.06
N ARG A 16 -4.71 5.05 1.88
CA ARG A 16 -5.46 4.99 0.63
C ARG A 16 -4.94 3.82 -0.21
N PHE A 17 -5.85 3.00 -0.70
CA PHE A 17 -5.54 1.84 -1.53
C PHE A 17 -5.87 2.19 -2.98
N VAL A 18 -4.87 2.23 -3.83
CA VAL A 18 -5.02 2.72 -5.21
C VAL A 18 -4.43 1.77 -6.23
N GLN A 19 -4.91 1.86 -7.46
CA GLN A 19 -4.30 1.24 -8.62
C GLN A 19 -3.94 2.34 -9.62
N LYS A 20 -2.67 2.42 -9.99
CA LYS A 20 -2.17 3.38 -10.99
C LYS A 20 -1.95 2.69 -12.33
N GLY A 21 -3.05 2.18 -12.94
CA GLY A 21 -2.98 1.48 -14.19
C GLY A 21 -2.28 0.12 -14.06
N TYR A 22 -1.41 -0.18 -15.01
CA TYR A 22 -0.71 -1.47 -15.10
C TYR A 22 0.78 -1.26 -15.23
N ILE A 23 1.55 -2.20 -14.68
CA ILE A 23 3.01 -2.20 -14.82
C ILE A 23 3.36 -2.62 -16.24
N GLU A 24 4.11 -1.79 -16.98
CA GLU A 24 4.41 -2.04 -18.39
C GLU A 24 5.16 -3.35 -18.64
N LEU A 25 6.08 -3.70 -17.74
CA LEU A 25 6.93 -4.86 -17.93
C LEU A 25 6.20 -6.20 -17.86
N ASN A 26 5.15 -6.30 -17.05
CA ASN A 26 4.48 -7.57 -16.82
C ASN A 26 2.95 -7.52 -16.98
N GLY A 27 2.39 -6.34 -17.27
CA GLY A 27 0.94 -6.19 -17.43
C GLY A 27 0.12 -6.36 -16.15
N MET A 28 0.77 -6.48 -15.00
CA MET A 28 0.07 -6.65 -13.72
C MET A 28 -0.48 -5.32 -13.22
N PRO A 29 -1.60 -5.34 -12.46
CA PRO A 29 -2.11 -4.11 -11.85
C PRO A 29 -1.07 -3.46 -10.95
N ASP A 30 -0.89 -2.13 -11.10
CA ASP A 30 0.03 -1.36 -10.26
C ASP A 30 -0.70 -0.88 -9.01
N CYS A 31 -0.81 -1.77 -8.02
CA CYS A 31 -1.53 -1.51 -6.79
C CYS A 31 -0.61 -0.96 -5.71
N ARG A 32 -0.99 0.13 -5.09
CA ARG A 32 -0.15 0.81 -4.10
C ARG A 32 -0.92 1.16 -2.85
N LEU A 33 -0.20 1.12 -1.71
CA LEU A 33 -0.66 1.65 -0.45
C LEU A 33 -0.13 3.08 -0.33
N GLN A 34 -1.01 4.02 -0.06
CA GLN A 34 -0.65 5.42 0.15
C GLN A 34 -1.03 5.84 1.56
N LYS A 35 -0.32 6.82 2.07
CA LYS A 35 -0.57 7.39 3.39
C LYS A 35 -0.73 8.89 3.25
N GLN A 36 -1.63 9.47 4.05
CA GLN A 36 -1.85 10.91 4.04
C GLN A 36 -0.81 11.60 4.92
N ASP A 37 -0.17 12.64 4.36
CA ASP A 37 0.73 13.49 5.12
C ASP A 37 -0.09 14.34 6.12
N TYR A 38 0.35 14.39 7.36
CA TYR A 38 -0.36 15.10 8.42
C TYR A 38 -0.48 16.59 8.14
N TYR A 39 0.56 17.21 7.60
CA TYR A 39 0.61 18.64 7.40
C TYR A 39 -0.01 19.09 6.08
N THR A 40 0.37 18.44 4.97
CA THR A 40 -0.09 18.83 3.63
C THR A 40 -1.43 18.22 3.25
N LYS A 41 -1.84 17.15 3.94
CA LYS A 41 -3.04 16.34 3.64
C LYS A 41 -2.97 15.64 2.29
N LYS A 42 -1.82 15.66 1.62
CA LYS A 42 -1.60 14.93 0.38
C LYS A 42 -1.24 13.49 0.65
N PHE A 43 -1.63 12.59 -0.26
CA PHE A 43 -1.28 11.18 -0.18
C PHE A 43 0.02 10.91 -0.90
N TYR A 44 0.84 10.01 -0.34
CA TYR A 44 2.10 9.58 -0.97
C TYR A 44 2.24 8.07 -0.87
N ASP A 45 2.96 7.50 -1.84
CA ASP A 45 3.16 6.05 -1.90
C ASP A 45 4.09 5.59 -0.78
N ILE A 46 3.68 4.54 -0.06
CA ILE A 46 4.51 3.94 1.00
C ILE A 46 4.81 2.47 0.74
N TYR A 47 4.02 1.80 -0.11
CA TYR A 47 4.23 0.40 -0.39
C TYR A 47 3.66 0.05 -1.76
N LEU A 48 4.41 -0.74 -2.53
CA LEU A 48 3.95 -1.31 -3.79
C LEU A 48 3.54 -2.75 -3.54
N PHE A 49 2.26 -3.06 -3.74
CA PHE A 49 1.77 -4.42 -3.58
C PHE A 49 2.29 -5.34 -4.68
N ASP A 50 2.62 -6.58 -4.33
CA ASP A 50 3.09 -7.56 -5.30
C ASP A 50 1.98 -7.96 -6.28
N ASN A 51 0.74 -7.95 -5.82
CA ASN A 51 -0.42 -8.28 -6.63
C ASN A 51 -1.69 -7.69 -6.01
N GLN A 52 -2.79 -7.76 -6.76
CA GLN A 52 -4.07 -7.23 -6.32
C GLN A 52 -4.61 -7.97 -5.09
N ALA A 53 -4.36 -9.27 -4.98
CA ALA A 53 -4.81 -10.06 -3.83
C ALA A 53 -4.19 -9.57 -2.53
N GLN A 54 -2.90 -9.18 -2.55
CA GLN A 54 -2.23 -8.60 -1.39
C GLN A 54 -2.88 -7.28 -0.98
N MET A 55 -3.23 -6.44 -1.96
CA MET A 55 -3.94 -5.18 -1.68
C MET A 55 -5.31 -5.44 -1.03
N LEU A 56 -6.06 -6.42 -1.55
CA LEU A 56 -7.36 -6.76 -0.99
C LEU A 56 -7.26 -7.24 0.46
N LEU A 57 -6.23 -8.04 0.78
CA LEU A 57 -5.98 -8.47 2.15
C LEU A 57 -5.72 -7.28 3.07
N ALA A 58 -4.92 -6.32 2.63
CA ALA A 58 -4.61 -5.12 3.41
C ALA A 58 -5.85 -4.24 3.57
N MET A 59 -6.75 -4.20 2.59
CA MET A 59 -8.00 -3.47 2.68
C MET A 59 -8.92 -4.05 3.75
N GLU A 60 -8.98 -5.38 3.85
CA GLU A 60 -9.81 -6.07 4.84
C GLU A 60 -9.20 -6.00 6.24
N ASP A 61 -7.89 -6.11 6.33
CA ASP A 61 -7.15 -6.15 7.59
C ASP A 61 -6.25 -4.92 7.71
N ILE A 62 -6.74 -3.90 8.40
CA ILE A 62 -5.98 -2.65 8.56
C ILE A 62 -4.68 -2.86 9.35
N GLU A 63 -4.62 -3.85 10.20
CA GLU A 63 -3.38 -4.18 10.93
C GLU A 63 -2.30 -4.66 9.96
N TYR A 64 -2.69 -5.39 8.93
CA TYR A 64 -1.76 -5.78 7.88
C TYR A 64 -1.26 -4.55 7.10
N ALA A 65 -2.14 -3.60 6.79
CA ALA A 65 -1.74 -2.36 6.14
C ALA A 65 -0.74 -1.57 7.01
N LYS A 66 -0.99 -1.51 8.31
CA LYS A 66 -0.06 -0.87 9.26
C LYS A 66 1.27 -1.60 9.33
N TRP A 67 1.26 -2.91 9.21
CA TRP A 67 2.47 -3.72 9.14
C TRP A 67 3.31 -3.37 7.91
N LEU A 68 2.67 -3.12 6.77
CA LEU A 68 3.35 -2.75 5.53
C LEU A 68 3.89 -1.32 5.56
N ASP A 69 3.33 -0.45 6.41
CA ASP A 69 3.77 0.93 6.58
C ASP A 69 5.14 0.96 7.27
N PRO A 70 6.19 1.52 6.64
CA PRO A 70 7.52 1.61 7.26
C PRO A 70 7.52 2.35 8.60
N GLU A 71 6.58 3.26 8.80
CA GLU A 71 6.46 4.05 10.04
C GLU A 71 5.47 3.44 11.02
N GLY A 72 4.67 2.47 10.59
CA GLY A 72 3.61 1.89 11.40
C GLY A 72 4.11 0.90 12.45
N VAL A 73 5.20 0.17 12.14
CA VAL A 73 5.82 -0.81 13.04
C VAL A 73 7.33 -0.61 13.00
N PRO A 74 8.01 -0.47 14.15
CA PRO A 74 9.47 -0.31 14.17
C PRO A 74 10.18 -1.48 13.49
N SER A 75 11.27 -1.17 12.77
CA SER A 75 12.03 -2.16 12.01
C SER A 75 12.51 -3.34 12.87
N TYR A 76 12.97 -3.07 14.10
CA TYR A 76 13.44 -4.13 14.98
C TYR A 76 12.33 -5.12 15.37
N VAL A 77 11.08 -4.66 15.46
CA VAL A 77 9.93 -5.52 15.75
C VAL A 77 9.65 -6.41 14.55
N LYS A 78 9.70 -5.87 13.33
CA LYS A 78 9.53 -6.66 12.10
C LYS A 78 10.60 -7.74 11.97
N ASP A 79 11.85 -7.40 12.25
CA ASP A 79 12.97 -8.35 12.21
C ASP A 79 12.76 -9.47 13.22
N THR A 80 12.34 -9.15 14.44
CA THR A 80 12.08 -10.12 15.49
C THR A 80 10.98 -11.09 15.09
N ILE A 81 9.88 -10.57 14.54
CA ILE A 81 8.77 -11.42 14.09
C ILE A 81 9.20 -12.33 12.94
N SER A 82 9.98 -11.80 12.00
CA SER A 82 10.49 -12.58 10.87
C SER A 82 11.37 -13.75 11.32
N ARG A 83 12.12 -13.56 12.40
CA ARG A 83 12.98 -14.63 12.96
C ARG A 83 12.19 -15.71 13.67
N ILE A 84 11.07 -15.37 14.27
CA ILE A 84 10.22 -16.30 15.01
C ILE A 84 9.36 -17.13 14.04
N SER A 85 8.91 -16.53 12.97
CA SER A 85 8.10 -17.19 11.95
C SER A 85 9.00 -17.82 10.87
#